data_b72fa6189c58925041f2687bab8d0cf0
#
_entry.id   b72fa6189c58925041f2687bab8d0cf0
#
_cell.length_a   1.000
_cell.length_b   1.000
_cell.length_c   1.000
_cell.angle_alpha   90.00
_cell.angle_beta   90.00
_cell.angle_gamma   90.00
#
_symmetry.space_group_name_H-M   'P 1'
#
loop_
_entity.id
_entity.type
_entity.pdbx_description
1 polymer ?
#
loop_
_entity_poly.entity_id
_entity_poly.type
_entity_poly.pdbx_seq_one_letter_code
_entity_poly.pdbx_strand_id
1 'polypeptide(L)'
;MTNINDFTEEKICTYKDETYSVRDNGAVKRHSKTESRKRKVDDVWTFGTSINEKGYPCIAQQVIHRIVATAFLGDPPSKSHVVDHINTNRQDNRSSNLRWVTRLENII
;
A
#
# COMPACT_ATOMS: atom_id res chain seq x y z
N MET A 1 12.84 -5.22 13.18
CA MET A 1 11.83 -4.21 12.82
C MET A 1 12.34 -3.35 11.68
N THR A 2 11.56 -3.18 10.65
CA THR A 2 11.98 -2.43 9.46
C THR A 2 12.01 -0.93 9.76
N ASN A 3 13.14 -0.27 9.46
CA ASN A 3 13.24 1.18 9.54
C ASN A 3 12.55 1.78 8.32
N ILE A 4 11.73 2.82 8.53
CA ILE A 4 10.97 3.45 7.46
C ILE A 4 11.86 4.06 6.38
N ASN A 5 13.11 4.37 6.71
CA ASN A 5 14.08 4.90 5.76
C ASN A 5 15.00 3.82 5.17
N ASP A 6 14.73 2.54 5.46
CA ASP A 6 15.50 1.42 4.92
C ASP A 6 14.79 0.86 3.70
N PHE A 7 15.08 1.42 2.53
CA PHE A 7 14.45 1.05 1.26
C PHE A 7 15.44 1.21 0.11
N THR A 8 15.17 0.55 -1.02
CA THR A 8 15.99 0.65 -2.22
C THR A 8 15.30 1.35 -3.37
N GLU A 9 13.96 1.27 -3.47
CA GLU A 9 13.20 1.92 -4.52
C GLU A 9 12.03 2.71 -3.96
N GLU A 10 11.76 3.84 -4.61
CA GLU A 10 10.61 4.68 -4.30
C GLU A 10 9.90 5.01 -5.61
N LYS A 11 8.59 4.87 -5.63
CA LYS A 11 7.75 5.15 -6.80
C LYS A 11 6.58 6.03 -6.42
N ILE A 12 6.00 6.69 -7.42
CA ILE A 12 4.80 7.48 -7.25
C ILE A 12 3.65 6.78 -7.97
N CYS A 13 2.48 6.74 -7.34
CA CYS A 13 1.29 6.19 -7.98
C CYS A 13 0.06 7.00 -7.59
N THR A 14 -1.01 6.81 -8.37
CA THR A 14 -2.33 7.32 -8.05
C THR A 14 -3.21 6.13 -7.66
N TYR A 15 -3.90 6.26 -6.55
CA TYR A 15 -4.82 5.24 -6.07
C TYR A 15 -6.06 5.92 -5.47
N LYS A 16 -7.23 5.66 -6.05
CA LYS A 16 -8.52 6.22 -5.60
C LYS A 16 -8.45 7.74 -5.40
N ASP A 17 -8.04 8.43 -6.45
CA ASP A 17 -7.96 9.91 -6.52
C ASP A 17 -6.93 10.55 -5.58
N GLU A 18 -6.04 9.76 -5.01
CA GLU A 18 -4.95 10.26 -4.19
C GLU A 18 -3.61 9.91 -4.84
N THR A 19 -2.64 10.79 -4.68
CA THR A 19 -1.28 10.53 -5.12
C THR A 19 -0.42 10.12 -3.93
N TYR A 20 0.37 9.08 -4.10
CA TYR A 20 1.24 8.55 -3.05
C TYR A 20 2.67 8.41 -3.55
N SER A 21 3.63 8.72 -2.70
CA SER A 21 4.99 8.19 -2.82
C SER A 21 5.02 6.87 -2.06
N VAL A 22 5.64 5.84 -2.64
CA VAL A 22 5.60 4.49 -2.10
C VAL A 22 7.01 3.91 -2.14
N ARG A 23 7.46 3.38 -1.02
CA ARG A 23 8.76 2.72 -0.88
C ARG A 23 8.60 1.21 -0.93
N ASP A 24 9.63 0.52 -1.43
CA ASP A 24 9.59 -0.93 -1.55
C ASP A 24 9.56 -1.65 -0.20
N ASN A 25 9.84 -0.95 0.90
CA ASN A 25 9.69 -1.50 2.24
C ASN A 25 8.24 -1.46 2.76
N GLY A 26 7.30 -0.94 1.96
CA GLY A 26 5.90 -0.86 2.33
C GLY A 26 5.48 0.49 2.92
N ALA A 27 6.39 1.43 3.07
CA ALA A 27 6.04 2.77 3.55
C ALA A 27 5.36 3.58 2.45
N VAL A 28 4.37 4.38 2.83
CA VAL A 28 3.66 5.26 1.90
C VAL A 28 3.58 6.67 2.47
N LYS A 29 3.46 7.64 1.56
CA LYS A 29 3.24 9.03 1.92
C LYS A 29 2.16 9.58 0.99
N ARG A 30 1.01 9.97 1.55
CA ARG A 30 -0.07 10.58 0.77
C ARG A 30 0.27 12.05 0.54
N HIS A 31 0.20 12.48 -0.70
CA HIS A 31 0.51 13.87 -1.05
C HIS A 31 -0.66 14.80 -0.70
N SER A 32 -0.35 15.97 -0.15
CA SER A 32 -1.34 17.02 0.02
C SER A 32 -1.76 17.54 -1.36
N LYS A 33 -3.00 18.04 -1.45
CA LYS A 33 -3.53 18.61 -2.69
C LYS A 33 -3.27 20.11 -2.71
N THR A 34 -2.88 20.62 -3.86
CA THR A 34 -2.43 22.03 -4.00
C THR A 34 -3.52 23.04 -3.66
N GLU A 35 -4.78 22.71 -3.91
CA GLU A 35 -5.90 23.65 -3.72
C GLU A 35 -6.72 23.37 -2.46
N SER A 36 -6.24 22.48 -1.60
CA SER A 36 -6.96 22.10 -0.39
C SER A 36 -6.09 22.30 0.84
N ARG A 37 -6.75 22.47 1.98
CA ARG A 37 -6.03 22.47 3.25
C ARG A 37 -5.35 21.10 3.44
N LYS A 38 -4.10 21.12 3.89
CA LYS A 38 -3.37 19.90 4.22
C LYS A 38 -4.14 19.11 5.28
N ARG A 39 -4.35 17.82 5.01
CA ARG A 39 -5.03 16.91 5.93
C ARG A 39 -4.02 16.32 6.91
N LYS A 40 -4.53 15.82 8.03
CA LYS A 40 -3.71 15.36 9.17
C LYS A 40 -2.61 14.37 8.79
N VAL A 41 -2.88 13.42 7.88
CA VAL A 41 -1.91 12.37 7.52
C VAL A 41 -1.18 12.66 6.21
N ASP A 42 -1.35 13.86 5.64
CA ASP A 42 -0.69 14.21 4.38
C ASP A 42 0.81 14.49 4.60
N ASP A 43 1.60 14.11 3.59
CA ASP A 43 3.04 14.39 3.49
C ASP A 43 3.87 13.78 4.63
N VAL A 44 3.40 12.69 5.22
CA VAL A 44 4.10 11.98 6.28
C VAL A 44 4.28 10.52 5.86
N TRP A 45 5.49 10.00 5.97
CA TRP A 45 5.76 8.58 5.70
C TRP A 45 5.20 7.71 6.83
N THR A 46 4.54 6.62 6.46
CA THR A 46 3.95 5.70 7.42
C THR A 46 3.88 4.28 6.86
N PHE A 47 3.93 3.28 7.75
CA PHE A 47 3.58 1.90 7.41
C PHE A 47 2.09 1.64 7.62
N GLY A 48 1.35 2.63 8.10
CA GLY A 48 -0.07 2.56 8.39
C GLY A 48 -0.41 3.41 9.59
N THR A 49 -1.54 4.12 9.54
CA THR A 49 -2.02 4.96 10.64
C THR A 49 -3.08 4.25 11.47
N SER A 50 -3.62 3.15 10.96
CA SER A 50 -4.61 2.32 11.63
C SER A 50 -4.55 0.90 11.08
N ILE A 51 -5.23 -0.02 11.76
CA ILE A 51 -5.37 -1.41 11.32
C ILE A 51 -6.87 -1.70 11.27
N ASN A 52 -7.34 -2.24 10.13
CA ASN A 52 -8.77 -2.54 10.00
C ASN A 52 -9.16 -3.83 10.73
N GLU A 53 -10.45 -4.17 10.72
CA GLU A 53 -10.98 -5.35 11.42
C GLU A 53 -10.32 -6.67 10.99
N LYS A 54 -9.82 -6.72 9.77
CA LYS A 54 -9.18 -7.93 9.22
C LYS A 54 -7.67 -7.97 9.49
N GLY A 55 -7.13 -6.98 10.18
CA GLY A 55 -5.70 -6.93 10.52
C GLY A 55 -4.81 -6.31 9.45
N TYR A 56 -5.38 -5.59 8.50
CA TYR A 56 -4.60 -4.92 7.44
C TYR A 56 -4.28 -3.48 7.82
N PRO A 57 -3.01 -3.07 7.73
CA PRO A 57 -2.65 -1.65 7.91
C PRO A 57 -3.30 -0.77 6.85
N CYS A 58 -3.75 0.41 7.29
CA CYS A 58 -4.46 1.37 6.46
C CYS A 58 -3.91 2.77 6.64
N ILE A 59 -4.11 3.62 5.62
CA ILE A 59 -3.93 5.07 5.70
C ILE A 59 -5.26 5.69 5.24
N ALA A 60 -5.87 6.52 6.09
CA ALA A 60 -7.13 7.18 5.78
C ALA A 60 -8.15 6.20 5.19
N GLN A 61 -8.34 5.04 5.81
CA GLN A 61 -9.29 3.99 5.43
C GLN A 61 -8.93 3.23 4.14
N GLN A 62 -7.77 3.50 3.53
CA GLN A 62 -7.30 2.75 2.37
C GLN A 62 -6.23 1.75 2.80
N VAL A 63 -6.36 0.51 2.35
CA VAL A 63 -5.39 -0.53 2.74
C VAL A 63 -4.03 -0.28 2.07
N ILE A 64 -2.97 -0.36 2.86
CA ILE A 64 -1.61 -0.08 2.40
C ILE A 64 -1.18 -1.06 1.30
N HIS A 65 -1.51 -2.36 1.42
CA HIS A 65 -1.04 -3.36 0.47
C HIS A 65 -1.52 -3.09 -0.96
N ARG A 66 -2.70 -2.51 -1.15
CA ARG A 66 -3.17 -2.18 -2.50
C ARG A 66 -2.45 -0.96 -3.06
N ILE A 67 -2.08 -0.01 -2.23
CA ILE A 67 -1.30 1.16 -2.65
C ILE A 67 0.09 0.70 -3.11
N VAL A 68 0.75 -0.15 -2.31
CA VAL A 68 2.07 -0.67 -2.65
C VAL A 68 2.02 -1.52 -3.93
N ALA A 69 1.02 -2.40 -4.05
CA ALA A 69 0.86 -3.24 -5.24
C ALA A 69 0.63 -2.37 -6.49
N THR A 70 -0.18 -1.32 -6.38
CA THR A 70 -0.41 -0.41 -7.50
C THR A 70 0.89 0.23 -7.97
N ALA A 71 1.74 0.66 -7.04
CA ALA A 71 2.99 1.33 -7.37
C ALA A 71 4.03 0.38 -7.97
N PHE A 72 4.15 -0.84 -7.45
CA PHE A 72 5.25 -1.74 -7.79
C PHE A 72 4.87 -2.88 -8.72
N LEU A 73 3.60 -3.33 -8.70
CA LEU A 73 3.14 -4.43 -9.53
C LEU A 73 2.25 -3.97 -10.69
N GLY A 74 1.87 -2.69 -10.70
CA GLY A 74 0.96 -2.15 -11.69
C GLY A 74 -0.50 -2.49 -11.39
N ASP A 75 -1.37 -2.25 -12.35
CA ASP A 75 -2.80 -2.51 -12.17
C ASP A 75 -3.08 -4.01 -12.09
N PRO A 76 -4.16 -4.41 -11.38
CA PRO A 76 -4.54 -5.82 -11.35
C PRO A 76 -4.87 -6.31 -12.76
N PRO A 77 -4.50 -7.56 -13.11
CA PRO A 77 -4.79 -8.13 -14.42
C PRO A 77 -6.29 -8.19 -14.75
N SER A 78 -7.14 -8.29 -13.73
CA SER A 78 -8.59 -8.26 -13.90
C SER A 78 -9.27 -7.84 -12.60
N LYS A 79 -10.59 -7.60 -12.66
CA LYS A 79 -11.38 -7.22 -11.48
C LYS A 79 -11.46 -8.33 -10.44
N SER A 80 -11.16 -9.56 -10.81
CA SER A 80 -11.20 -10.70 -9.89
C SER A 80 -9.88 -10.91 -9.15
N HIS A 81 -8.88 -10.08 -9.41
CA HIS A 81 -7.59 -10.19 -8.74
C HIS A 81 -7.57 -9.42 -7.43
N VAL A 82 -6.89 -9.99 -6.44
CA VAL A 82 -6.66 -9.38 -5.13
C VAL A 82 -5.17 -9.49 -4.82
N VAL A 83 -4.72 -8.69 -3.86
CA VAL A 83 -3.32 -8.76 -3.39
C VAL A 83 -3.19 -9.87 -2.37
N ASP A 84 -2.17 -10.71 -2.56
CA ASP A 84 -1.82 -11.78 -1.63
C ASP A 84 -0.49 -11.45 -0.95
N HIS A 85 -0.43 -11.66 0.36
CA HIS A 85 0.81 -11.58 1.13
C HIS A 85 1.49 -12.94 1.08
N ILE A 86 2.62 -13.03 0.37
CA ILE A 86 3.28 -14.32 0.09
C ILE A 86 3.61 -15.08 1.37
N ASN A 87 4.10 -14.39 2.40
CA ASN A 87 4.42 -14.99 3.69
C ASN A 87 3.24 -15.07 4.67
N THR A 88 2.03 -14.73 4.22
CA THR A 88 0.79 -14.68 5.02
C THR A 88 0.75 -13.62 6.12
N ASN A 89 1.78 -12.81 6.27
CA ASN A 89 1.80 -11.73 7.25
C ASN A 89 1.15 -10.48 6.66
N ARG A 90 -0.07 -10.16 7.10
CA ARG A 90 -0.86 -9.03 6.59
C ARG A 90 -0.22 -7.67 6.84
N GLN A 91 0.74 -7.59 7.74
CA GLN A 91 1.44 -6.35 8.07
C GLN A 91 2.75 -6.19 7.32
N ASP A 92 3.19 -7.20 6.58
CA ASP A 92 4.41 -7.15 5.79
C ASP A 92 4.08 -6.72 4.37
N ASN A 93 4.08 -5.41 4.13
CA ASN A 93 3.71 -4.81 2.87
C ASN A 93 4.91 -4.42 2.00
N ARG A 94 6.06 -5.06 2.22
CA ARG A 94 7.18 -4.92 1.28
C ARG A 94 6.73 -5.36 -0.10
N SER A 95 7.14 -4.64 -1.13
CA SER A 95 6.70 -4.95 -2.50
C SER A 95 7.05 -6.38 -2.91
N SER A 96 8.18 -6.90 -2.44
CA SER A 96 8.63 -8.28 -2.72
C SER A 96 7.74 -9.35 -2.08
N ASN A 97 6.91 -8.98 -1.10
CA ASN A 97 6.02 -9.90 -0.40
C ASN A 97 4.58 -9.86 -0.94
N LEU A 98 4.33 -9.10 -1.99
CA LEU A 98 2.98 -8.92 -2.55
C LEU A 98 2.92 -9.48 -3.95
N ARG A 99 1.74 -10.01 -4.31
CA ARG A 99 1.45 -10.48 -5.68
C ARG A 99 -0.03 -10.36 -5.96
N TRP A 100 -0.38 -10.24 -7.25
CA TRP A 100 -1.77 -10.33 -7.67
C TRP A 100 -2.15 -11.79 -7.84
N VAL A 101 -3.27 -12.18 -7.24
CA VAL A 101 -3.84 -13.53 -7.40
C VAL A 101 -5.32 -13.38 -7.65
N THR A 102 -5.93 -14.39 -8.28
CA THR A 102 -7.40 -14.41 -8.39
C THR A 102 -7.99 -14.74 -7.01
N ARG A 103 -9.26 -14.37 -6.82
CA ARG A 103 -9.95 -14.70 -5.57
C ARG A 103 -9.97 -16.23 -5.34
N LEU A 104 -10.10 -16.99 -6.41
CA LEU A 104 -10.08 -18.45 -6.31
C LEU A 104 -8.73 -18.96 -5.84
N GLU A 105 -7.63 -18.43 -6.40
CA GLU A 105 -6.28 -18.80 -5.97
C GLU A 105 -6.04 -18.45 -4.50
N ASN A 106 -6.59 -17.32 -4.05
CA ASN A 106 -6.38 -16.83 -2.70
C ASN A 106 -7.12 -17.66 -1.63
N ILE A 107 -8.09 -18.46 -2.03
CA ILE A 107 -8.85 -19.34 -1.12
C ILE A 107 -8.05 -20.60 -0.77
N ILE A 108 -7.14 -21.00 -1.62
CA ILE A 108 -6.33 -22.19 -1.46
C ILE A 108 -5.07 -21.90 -0.61
#